data_520805421ef63e13fbd03b4b92bf75b3
#
_entry.id   520805421ef63e13fbd03b4b92bf75b3
#
_cell.length_a   1.000
_cell.length_b   1.000
_cell.length_c   1.000
_cell.angle_alpha   90.00
_cell.angle_beta   90.00
_cell.angle_gamma   90.00
#
_symmetry.space_group_name_H-M   'P 1'
#
loop_
_entity.id
_entity.type
_entity.pdbx_description
1 polymer ?
#
loop_
_entity_poly.entity_id
_entity_poly.type
_entity_poly.pdbx_seq_one_letter_code
_entity_poly.pdbx_strand_id
1 'polypeptide(L)'
;MVDVGDKELTERHAHASAKVYLPPEVQQAIQGDEIRVAKGPVFQTAIIAGTMGAKRTHELIPFCHPLGLESCKIQITMYAEGVAVIDCRVRVTHKTGVEMEALTGVSIAALTIYDMCKALSHDIVIGDIQLVSKTGGKSDYSQPAAVSD
;
A
#
# COMPACT_ATOMS: atom_id res chain seq x y z
N MET A 1 4.93 -20.57 -10.86
CA MET A 1 3.59 -19.95 -10.93
C MET A 1 2.54 -21.05 -10.87
N VAL A 2 1.59 -20.93 -9.98
CA VAL A 2 0.55 -21.95 -9.77
C VAL A 2 -0.47 -21.89 -10.91
N ASP A 3 -0.88 -23.06 -11.43
CA ASP A 3 -1.94 -23.14 -12.42
C ASP A 3 -3.30 -22.80 -11.78
N VAL A 4 -4.00 -21.84 -12.35
CA VAL A 4 -5.33 -21.39 -11.91
C VAL A 4 -6.41 -21.63 -12.98
N GLY A 5 -6.09 -22.41 -14.01
CA GLY A 5 -6.98 -22.66 -15.15
C GLY A 5 -8.36 -23.17 -14.75
N ASP A 6 -8.42 -24.07 -13.76
CA ASP A 6 -9.67 -24.70 -13.30
C ASP A 6 -10.42 -23.91 -12.20
N LYS A 7 -9.88 -22.77 -11.76
CA LYS A 7 -10.55 -21.92 -10.78
C LYS A 7 -11.64 -21.08 -11.42
N GLU A 8 -12.68 -20.78 -10.64
CA GLU A 8 -13.75 -19.90 -11.08
C GLU A 8 -13.33 -18.43 -11.06
N LEU A 9 -13.92 -17.65 -11.97
CA LEU A 9 -13.84 -16.19 -11.93
C LEU A 9 -14.70 -15.68 -10.78
N THR A 10 -14.09 -15.01 -9.83
CA THR A 10 -14.79 -14.37 -8.73
C THR A 10 -14.31 -12.93 -8.53
N GLU A 11 -15.16 -12.09 -7.99
CA GLU A 11 -14.75 -10.75 -7.60
C GLU A 11 -13.91 -10.84 -6.31
N ARG A 12 -12.69 -10.35 -6.40
CA ARG A 12 -11.70 -10.45 -5.32
C ARG A 12 -11.32 -9.08 -4.84
N HIS A 13 -11.25 -8.93 -3.52
CA HIS A 13 -10.85 -7.73 -2.84
C HIS A 13 -9.66 -8.02 -1.92
N ALA A 14 -8.76 -7.06 -1.80
CA ALA A 14 -7.72 -7.08 -0.78
C ALA A 14 -7.48 -5.67 -0.25
N HIS A 15 -7.19 -5.60 1.04
CA HIS A 15 -6.80 -4.39 1.74
C HIS A 15 -5.48 -4.67 2.45
N ALA A 16 -4.46 -3.88 2.15
CA ALA A 16 -3.17 -3.88 2.85
C ALA A 16 -2.92 -2.53 3.50
N SER A 17 -2.10 -2.52 4.52
CA SER A 17 -1.64 -1.28 5.16
C SER A 17 -0.13 -1.29 5.40
N ALA A 18 0.43 -0.10 5.55
CA ALA A 18 1.80 0.13 5.98
C ALA A 18 1.86 1.37 6.84
N LYS A 19 2.88 1.48 7.67
CA LYS A 19 3.14 2.68 8.47
C LYS A 19 4.49 3.25 8.12
N VAL A 20 4.55 4.58 8.04
CA VAL A 20 5.81 5.32 7.89
C VAL A 20 5.94 6.23 9.10
N TYR A 21 6.98 5.98 9.88
CA TYR A 21 7.29 6.74 11.09
C TYR A 21 8.18 7.92 10.70
N LEU A 22 7.66 9.12 10.81
CA LEU A 22 8.30 10.35 10.38
C LEU A 22 8.98 11.05 11.56
N PRO A 23 10.29 11.31 11.49
CA PRO A 23 10.98 12.06 12.53
C PRO A 23 10.57 13.54 12.53
N PRO A 24 10.88 14.29 13.61
CA PRO A 24 10.46 15.69 13.74
C PRO A 24 10.84 16.59 12.57
N GLU A 25 12.00 16.37 11.96
CA GLU A 25 12.49 17.14 10.80
C GLU A 25 11.56 17.02 9.60
N VAL A 26 10.98 15.84 9.41
CA VAL A 26 10.01 15.59 8.32
C VAL A 26 8.63 16.13 8.71
N GLN A 27 8.23 15.96 9.97
CA GLN A 27 6.94 16.48 10.46
C GLN A 27 6.83 17.99 10.30
N GLN A 28 7.93 18.72 10.43
CA GLN A 28 7.97 20.18 10.24
C GLN A 28 7.64 20.62 8.81
N ALA A 29 7.75 19.72 7.84
CA ALA A 29 7.41 19.99 6.45
C ALA A 29 5.93 19.70 6.12
N ILE A 30 5.13 19.30 7.10
CA ILE A 30 3.70 19.07 6.93
C ILE A 30 2.98 20.42 6.79
N GLN A 31 2.17 20.52 5.73
CA GLN A 31 1.30 21.67 5.45
C GLN A 31 -0.10 21.14 5.18
N GLY A 32 -1.01 21.29 6.16
CA GLY A 32 -2.34 20.69 6.09
C GLY A 32 -2.26 19.17 6.15
N ASP A 33 -2.76 18.51 5.11
CA ASP A 33 -2.77 17.06 4.95
C ASP A 33 -1.68 16.55 4.00
N GLU A 34 -0.68 17.39 3.69
CA GLU A 34 0.39 17.06 2.74
C GLU A 34 1.76 17.41 3.32
N ILE A 35 2.79 16.74 2.85
CA ILE A 35 4.19 17.12 3.06
C ILE A 35 4.70 17.75 1.77
N ARG A 36 5.28 18.95 1.87
CA ARG A 36 5.85 19.62 0.71
C ARG A 36 7.36 19.73 0.83
N VAL A 37 8.04 19.21 -0.16
CA VAL A 37 9.50 19.22 -0.28
C VAL A 37 9.89 19.72 -1.66
N ALA A 38 11.20 19.90 -1.91
CA ALA A 38 11.68 20.39 -3.21
C ALA A 38 11.25 19.52 -4.39
N LYS A 39 11.11 18.22 -4.18
CA LYS A 39 10.62 17.27 -5.21
C LYS A 39 9.12 17.37 -5.50
N GLY A 40 8.35 18.07 -4.66
CA GLY A 40 6.91 18.25 -4.83
C GLY A 40 6.08 17.72 -3.66
N PRO A 41 4.77 17.50 -3.89
CA PRO A 41 3.85 16.98 -2.88
C PRO A 41 4.12 15.48 -2.64
N VAL A 42 4.40 15.12 -1.39
CA VAL A 42 4.89 13.79 -1.05
C VAL A 42 3.79 12.73 -1.11
N PHE A 43 2.66 12.97 -0.43
CA PHE A 43 1.60 11.96 -0.35
C PHE A 43 0.91 11.74 -1.69
N GLN A 44 0.65 12.79 -2.44
CA GLN A 44 0.07 12.63 -3.78
C GLN A 44 1.00 11.85 -4.71
N THR A 45 2.29 12.12 -4.68
CA THR A 45 3.28 11.38 -5.46
C THR A 45 3.34 9.92 -5.03
N ALA A 46 3.29 9.66 -3.72
CA ALA A 46 3.29 8.31 -3.17
C ALA A 46 2.03 7.52 -3.59
N ILE A 47 0.87 8.16 -3.62
CA ILE A 47 -0.39 7.53 -4.07
C ILE A 47 -0.28 7.12 -5.54
N ILE A 48 0.24 7.99 -6.40
CA ILE A 48 0.45 7.67 -7.81
C ILE A 48 1.45 6.53 -7.97
N ALA A 49 2.59 6.61 -7.30
CA ALA A 49 3.63 5.58 -7.37
C ALA A 49 3.14 4.22 -6.87
N GLY A 50 2.41 4.20 -5.74
CA GLY A 50 1.82 3.00 -5.20
C GLY A 50 0.78 2.37 -6.14
N THR A 51 -0.05 3.18 -6.78
CA THR A 51 -1.01 2.73 -7.79
C THR A 51 -0.28 2.08 -8.98
N MET A 52 0.77 2.72 -9.47
CA MET A 52 1.60 2.15 -10.54
C MET A 52 2.28 0.85 -10.11
N GLY A 53 2.77 0.81 -8.87
CA GLY A 53 3.38 -0.40 -8.29
C GLY A 53 2.40 -1.56 -8.19
N ALA A 54 1.19 -1.31 -7.70
CA ALA A 54 0.13 -2.32 -7.63
C ALA A 54 -0.18 -2.92 -9.02
N LYS A 55 -0.24 -2.08 -10.05
CA LYS A 55 -0.49 -2.51 -11.44
C LYS A 55 0.66 -3.31 -12.05
N ARG A 56 1.86 -3.22 -11.49
CA ARG A 56 3.09 -3.88 -11.98
C ARG A 56 3.61 -4.94 -11.03
N THR A 57 2.81 -5.44 -10.14
CA THR A 57 3.22 -6.43 -9.13
C THR A 57 3.85 -7.66 -9.77
N HIS A 58 3.28 -8.17 -10.85
CA HIS A 58 3.81 -9.35 -11.56
C HIS A 58 5.18 -9.13 -12.20
N GLU A 59 5.58 -7.89 -12.45
CA GLU A 59 6.92 -7.56 -12.95
C GLU A 59 7.98 -7.58 -11.83
N LEU A 60 7.56 -7.47 -10.58
CA LEU A 60 8.44 -7.41 -9.40
C LEU A 60 8.47 -8.73 -8.62
N ILE A 61 7.36 -9.44 -8.57
CA ILE A 61 7.18 -10.68 -7.82
C ILE A 61 7.08 -11.84 -8.81
N PRO A 62 8.10 -12.73 -8.89
CA PRO A 62 8.30 -13.62 -10.04
C PRO A 62 7.13 -14.57 -10.35
N PHE A 63 6.46 -15.08 -9.33
CA PHE A 63 5.41 -16.10 -9.53
C PHE A 63 4.00 -15.56 -9.37
N CYS A 64 3.84 -14.23 -9.38
CA CYS A 64 2.51 -13.60 -9.41
C CYS A 64 1.94 -13.57 -10.82
N HIS A 65 0.64 -13.87 -10.92
CA HIS A 65 -0.08 -13.77 -12.19
C HIS A 65 -0.26 -12.31 -12.59
N PRO A 66 -0.15 -11.97 -13.88
CA PRO A 66 -0.48 -10.63 -14.36
C PRO A 66 -1.98 -10.39 -14.24
N LEU A 67 -2.38 -9.31 -13.54
CA LEU A 67 -3.77 -8.96 -13.30
C LEU A 67 -4.07 -7.56 -13.81
N GLY A 68 -5.17 -7.41 -14.52
CA GLY A 68 -5.73 -6.10 -14.86
C GLY A 68 -6.65 -5.62 -13.74
N LEU A 69 -6.13 -4.83 -12.81
CA LEU A 69 -6.93 -4.31 -11.70
C LEU A 69 -8.09 -3.47 -12.18
N GLU A 70 -9.26 -3.69 -11.60
CA GLU A 70 -10.46 -2.88 -11.89
C GLU A 70 -10.57 -1.68 -10.97
N SER A 71 -10.00 -1.76 -9.77
CA SER A 71 -9.93 -0.66 -8.82
C SER A 71 -8.66 -0.77 -7.98
N CYS A 72 -8.01 0.37 -7.77
CA CYS A 72 -6.90 0.51 -6.83
C CYS A 72 -7.04 1.87 -6.16
N LYS A 73 -7.27 1.87 -4.85
CA LYS A 73 -7.44 3.09 -4.05
C LYS A 73 -6.41 3.10 -2.93
N ILE A 74 -5.56 4.13 -2.95
CA ILE A 74 -4.57 4.35 -1.91
C ILE A 74 -4.93 5.62 -1.15
N GLN A 75 -4.93 5.53 0.17
CA GLN A 75 -5.19 6.63 1.08
C GLN A 75 -4.05 6.72 2.08
N ILE A 76 -3.59 7.91 2.36
CA ILE A 76 -2.54 8.17 3.36
C ILE A 76 -3.13 9.11 4.41
N THR A 77 -3.07 8.70 5.67
CA THR A 77 -3.61 9.44 6.81
C THR A 77 -2.51 9.70 7.81
N MET A 78 -2.31 10.98 8.17
CA MET A 78 -1.40 11.36 9.24
C MET A 78 -2.08 11.22 10.59
N TYR A 79 -1.43 10.51 11.49
CA TYR A 79 -1.82 10.42 12.89
C TYR A 79 -0.88 11.24 13.76
N ALA A 80 -1.31 11.51 15.00
CA ALA A 80 -0.47 12.13 15.99
C ALA A 80 0.86 11.37 16.14
N GLU A 81 1.90 12.08 16.59
CA GLU A 81 3.25 11.51 16.79
C GLU A 81 4.00 11.17 15.49
N GLY A 82 3.53 11.68 14.34
CA GLY A 82 4.28 11.56 13.08
C GLY A 82 4.16 10.21 12.39
N VAL A 83 3.05 9.51 12.57
CA VAL A 83 2.81 8.23 11.89
C VAL A 83 1.91 8.46 10.68
N ALA A 84 2.42 8.21 9.49
CA ALA A 84 1.63 8.15 8.26
C ALA A 84 1.17 6.71 8.03
N VAL A 85 -0.14 6.49 8.00
CA VAL A 85 -0.72 5.18 7.70
C VAL A 85 -1.16 5.16 6.24
N ILE A 86 -0.66 4.18 5.51
CA ILE A 86 -1.00 3.96 4.10
C ILE A 86 -1.96 2.78 4.03
N ASP A 87 -3.09 2.98 3.39
CA ASP A 87 -4.07 1.93 3.08
C ASP A 87 -4.17 1.78 1.56
N CYS A 88 -4.12 0.54 1.09
CA CYS A 88 -4.34 0.22 -0.32
C CYS A 88 -5.45 -0.84 -0.42
N ARG A 89 -6.50 -0.49 -1.15
CA ARG A 89 -7.62 -1.38 -1.45
C ARG A 89 -7.67 -1.65 -2.94
N VAL A 90 -7.66 -2.91 -3.31
CA VAL A 90 -7.68 -3.34 -4.71
C VAL A 90 -8.84 -4.29 -4.94
N ARG A 91 -9.35 -4.29 -6.18
CA ARG A 91 -10.41 -5.17 -6.64
C ARG A 91 -10.13 -5.66 -8.05
N VAL A 92 -10.43 -6.92 -8.28
CA VAL A 92 -10.36 -7.55 -9.60
C VAL A 92 -11.35 -8.70 -9.67
N THR A 93 -11.90 -8.96 -10.84
CA THR A 93 -12.62 -10.21 -11.13
C THR A 93 -11.63 -11.14 -11.85
N HIS A 94 -11.17 -12.17 -11.16
CA HIS A 94 -10.15 -13.07 -11.68
C HIS A 94 -10.16 -14.44 -10.97
N LYS A 95 -9.30 -15.33 -11.42
CA LYS A 95 -9.11 -16.68 -10.88
C LYS A 95 -8.12 -16.74 -9.72
N THR A 96 -7.41 -15.67 -9.42
CA THR A 96 -6.44 -15.57 -8.32
C THR A 96 -6.67 -14.32 -7.49
N GLY A 97 -6.18 -14.32 -6.26
CA GLY A 97 -6.32 -13.19 -5.34
C GLY A 97 -5.44 -11.99 -5.70
N VAL A 98 -5.70 -10.88 -5.05
CA VAL A 98 -5.02 -9.59 -5.27
C VAL A 98 -4.25 -9.09 -4.05
N GLU A 99 -3.91 -9.99 -3.13
CA GLU A 99 -3.19 -9.64 -1.90
C GLU A 99 -1.84 -9.00 -2.21
N MET A 100 -1.11 -9.55 -3.18
CA MET A 100 0.23 -9.06 -3.52
C MET A 100 0.17 -7.67 -4.17
N GLU A 101 -0.87 -7.39 -4.93
CA GLU A 101 -1.08 -6.08 -5.53
C GLU A 101 -1.33 -5.01 -4.46
N ALA A 102 -2.13 -5.34 -3.44
CA ALA A 102 -2.37 -4.45 -2.31
C ALA A 102 -1.09 -4.22 -1.49
N LEU A 103 -0.35 -5.29 -1.18
CA LEU A 103 0.91 -5.21 -0.44
C LEU A 103 1.99 -4.45 -1.21
N THR A 104 2.10 -4.67 -2.51
CA THR A 104 3.03 -3.92 -3.37
C THR A 104 2.65 -2.43 -3.39
N GLY A 105 1.37 -2.12 -3.49
CA GLY A 105 0.89 -0.74 -3.50
C GLY A 105 1.32 0.05 -2.27
N VAL A 106 1.10 -0.49 -1.06
CA VAL A 106 1.52 0.19 0.17
C VAL A 106 3.03 0.27 0.30
N SER A 107 3.75 -0.76 -0.16
CA SER A 107 5.22 -0.81 -0.08
C SER A 107 5.86 0.26 -0.97
N ILE A 108 5.40 0.39 -2.21
CA ILE A 108 5.91 1.40 -3.15
C ILE A 108 5.54 2.81 -2.69
N ALA A 109 4.34 3.01 -2.17
CA ALA A 109 3.94 4.28 -1.58
C ALA A 109 4.84 4.67 -0.41
N ALA A 110 5.13 3.74 0.49
CA ALA A 110 6.02 3.97 1.63
C ALA A 110 7.44 4.30 1.19
N LEU A 111 7.99 3.57 0.22
CA LEU A 111 9.31 3.85 -0.35
C LEU A 111 9.38 5.22 -1.02
N THR A 112 8.29 5.65 -1.65
CA THR A 112 8.21 6.97 -2.29
C THR A 112 8.24 8.09 -1.24
N ILE A 113 7.52 7.92 -0.13
CA ILE A 113 7.60 8.87 1.01
C ILE A 113 9.05 8.95 1.52
N TYR A 114 9.70 7.80 1.71
CA TYR A 114 11.10 7.75 2.15
C TYR A 114 12.01 8.50 1.17
N ASP A 115 11.94 8.19 -0.11
CA ASP A 115 12.80 8.80 -1.13
C ASP A 115 12.62 10.32 -1.19
N MET A 116 11.38 10.79 -1.11
CA MET A 116 11.09 12.23 -1.22
C MET A 116 11.49 13.01 0.04
N CYS A 117 11.50 12.36 1.20
CA CYS A 117 11.77 13.02 2.50
C CYS A 117 13.18 12.78 3.03
N LYS A 118 13.96 11.87 2.44
CA LYS A 118 15.28 11.46 2.96
C LYS A 118 16.29 12.59 3.05
N ALA A 119 16.14 13.65 2.25
CA ALA A 119 17.00 14.82 2.35
C ALA A 119 16.79 15.60 3.66
N LEU A 120 15.65 15.43 4.33
CA LEU A 120 15.34 16.04 5.62
C LEU A 120 15.85 15.22 6.80
N SER A 121 15.78 13.88 6.68
CA SER A 121 16.28 12.94 7.69
C SER A 121 16.30 11.52 7.11
N HIS A 122 17.29 10.72 7.52
CA HIS A 122 17.35 9.29 7.24
C HIS A 122 16.70 8.44 8.35
N ASP A 123 16.19 9.07 9.41
CA ASP A 123 15.55 8.39 10.54
C ASP A 123 14.08 8.04 10.28
N ILE A 124 13.68 7.99 9.01
CA ILE A 124 12.37 7.52 8.58
C ILE A 124 12.35 6.00 8.66
N VAL A 125 11.33 5.44 9.31
CA VAL A 125 11.18 3.98 9.42
C VAL A 125 9.89 3.55 8.71
N ILE A 126 10.03 2.58 7.81
CA ILE A 126 8.89 1.91 7.18
C ILE A 126 8.65 0.62 7.96
N GLY A 127 7.42 0.39 8.39
CA GLY A 127 7.08 -0.78 9.16
C GLY A 127 5.63 -1.21 8.99
N ASP A 128 5.27 -2.29 9.67
CA ASP A 128 3.90 -2.81 9.75
C ASP A 128 3.25 -2.98 8.37
N ILE A 129 4.01 -3.45 7.37
CA ILE A 129 3.48 -3.83 6.07
C ILE A 129 2.73 -5.14 6.23
N GLN A 130 1.42 -5.12 6.02
CA GLN A 130 0.59 -6.29 6.31
C GLN A 130 -0.71 -6.29 5.53
N LEU A 131 -1.23 -7.51 5.33
CA LEU A 131 -2.58 -7.70 4.82
C LEU A 131 -3.59 -7.44 5.94
N VAL A 132 -4.55 -6.58 5.69
CA VAL A 132 -5.63 -6.27 6.63
C VAL A 132 -6.82 -7.20 6.41
N SER A 133 -7.22 -7.38 5.15
CA SER A 133 -8.34 -8.26 4.80
C SER A 133 -8.28 -8.68 3.33
N LYS A 134 -8.92 -9.80 3.03
CA LYS A 134 -9.20 -10.25 1.66
C LYS A 134 -10.52 -10.99 1.60
N THR A 135 -11.20 -10.91 0.47
CA THR A 135 -12.46 -11.61 0.20
C THR A 135 -12.54 -12.11 -1.23
N GLY A 136 -13.46 -13.02 -1.50
CA GLY A 136 -13.79 -13.51 -2.84
C GLY A 136 -12.94 -14.70 -3.31
N GLY A 137 -11.96 -15.13 -2.52
CA GLY A 137 -11.14 -16.30 -2.81
C GLY A 137 -11.67 -17.57 -2.15
N LYS A 138 -10.78 -18.57 -2.03
CA LYS A 138 -11.07 -19.84 -1.39
C LYS A 138 -11.45 -19.69 0.08
N SER A 139 -10.87 -18.70 0.76
CA SER A 139 -11.19 -18.33 2.14
C SER A 139 -11.03 -16.83 2.33
N ASP A 140 -11.93 -16.24 3.10
CA ASP A 140 -11.80 -14.84 3.51
C ASP A 140 -10.81 -14.72 4.66
N TYR A 141 -10.19 -13.55 4.76
CA TYR A 141 -9.27 -13.23 5.85
C TYR A 141 -9.56 -11.81 6.32
N SER A 142 -9.52 -11.62 7.62
CA SER A 142 -9.56 -10.29 8.23
C SER A 142 -8.70 -10.32 9.48
N GLN A 143 -7.90 -9.28 9.67
CA GLN A 143 -7.13 -9.13 10.90
C GLN A 143 -8.08 -9.03 12.10
N PRO A 144 -7.69 -9.58 13.27
CA PRO A 144 -8.42 -9.31 14.52
C PRO A 144 -8.47 -7.80 14.76
N ALA A 145 -9.59 -7.31 15.31
CA ALA A 145 -9.68 -5.93 15.76
C ALA A 145 -8.56 -5.65 16.76
N ALA A 146 -7.91 -4.46 16.64
CA ALA A 146 -6.93 -4.05 17.61
C ALA A 146 -7.59 -4.01 19.00
N VAL A 147 -7.00 -4.74 19.98
CA VAL A 147 -7.44 -4.64 21.35
C VAL A 147 -7.03 -3.26 21.85
N SER A 148 -8.00 -2.39 22.09
CA SER A 148 -7.74 -1.11 22.75
C SER A 148 -7.47 -1.38 24.23
N ASP A 149 -6.25 -1.15 24.65
CA ASP A 149 -5.89 -1.14 26.06
C ASP A 149 -6.54 0.05 26.80
#